data_473972e1b0cc25717991d23e5cac8fc8
#
_entry.id   473972e1b0cc25717991d23e5cac8fc8
#
_cell.length_a   1.000
_cell.length_b   1.000
_cell.length_c   1.000
_cell.angle_alpha   90.00
_cell.angle_beta   90.00
_cell.angle_gamma   90.00
#
_symmetry.space_group_name_H-M   'P 1'
#
loop_
_entity.id
_entity.type
_entity.pdbx_description
1 polymer ?
#
loop_
_entity_poly.entity_id
_entity_poly.type
_entity_poly.pdbx_seq_one_letter_code
_entity_poly.pdbx_strand_id
1 'polypeptide(L)'
;MMSLSYSFQNELVYQSSLGKILEDVLKESAVLPGKATVAYGDDRAELAVRALFSRPDSLKLNGAGELFDALDKGLCDYGVVAASAGAAEYVHDGYDLLAKHGCYILARCETKQGKFLLISKKLQIFPDADKISFIMSLQNRPGALNAVLSKFYSMGINITKLETRDVHGDGSVWSLYLDVEANVREEGVAALLTEFESSPDRFTLLGCYPEKTV
;
A
#
# COMPACT_ATOMS: atom_id res chain seq x y z
N MET A 1 4.19 31.74 -2.38
CA MET A 1 5.14 30.65 -2.11
C MET A 1 5.10 30.35 -0.63
N MET A 2 4.17 29.50 -0.19
CA MET A 2 4.17 29.03 1.20
C MET A 2 5.09 27.81 1.28
N SER A 3 6.18 27.95 1.98
CA SER A 3 7.09 26.88 2.36
C SER A 3 6.33 25.90 3.23
N LEU A 4 6.01 24.74 2.69
CA LEU A 4 5.53 23.59 3.46
C LEU A 4 6.73 23.03 4.24
N SER A 5 7.06 23.66 5.36
CA SER A 5 7.94 23.05 6.35
C SER A 5 7.15 21.96 7.07
N TYR A 6 7.19 20.74 6.53
CA TYR A 6 6.80 19.56 7.28
C TYR A 6 7.79 19.41 8.44
N SER A 7 7.44 19.92 9.59
CA SER A 7 8.21 19.66 10.80
C SER A 7 7.91 18.23 11.24
N PHE A 8 8.71 17.28 10.77
CA PHE A 8 8.84 16.00 11.43
C PHE A 8 9.45 16.29 12.83
N GLN A 9 8.62 16.68 13.79
CA GLN A 9 9.08 17.09 15.12
C GLN A 9 9.40 15.91 16.05
N ASN A 10 9.48 14.69 15.53
CA ASN A 10 9.71 13.53 16.37
C ASN A 10 11.02 12.83 15.99
N GLU A 11 11.98 12.82 16.91
CA GLU A 11 13.29 12.14 16.76
C GLU A 11 13.18 10.69 16.29
N LEU A 12 12.08 9.99 16.64
CA LEU A 12 11.74 8.64 16.20
C LEU A 12 11.59 8.51 14.68
N VAL A 13 11.05 9.52 14.00
CA VAL A 13 10.87 9.50 12.53
C VAL A 13 12.21 9.44 11.81
N TYR A 14 13.22 10.17 12.30
CA TYR A 14 14.55 10.18 11.67
C TYR A 14 15.39 8.94 11.94
N GLN A 15 15.03 8.13 12.93
CA GLN A 15 15.75 6.91 13.29
C GLN A 15 15.18 5.66 12.63
N SER A 16 13.90 5.66 12.24
CA SER A 16 13.25 4.52 11.58
C SER A 16 13.64 4.40 10.11
N SER A 17 13.65 3.19 9.57
CA SER A 17 13.90 2.94 8.15
C SER A 17 12.76 3.49 7.29
N LEU A 18 11.52 3.33 7.72
CA LEU A 18 10.33 3.85 7.06
C LEU A 18 10.32 5.39 7.07
N GLY A 19 10.68 6.01 8.20
CA GLY A 19 10.75 7.47 8.30
C GLY A 19 11.69 8.09 7.27
N LYS A 20 12.86 7.50 7.06
CA LYS A 20 13.82 7.94 6.02
C LYS A 20 13.25 7.77 4.61
N ILE A 21 12.62 6.62 4.33
CA ILE A 21 11.99 6.36 3.03
C ILE A 21 10.88 7.39 2.78
N LEU A 22 10.01 7.63 3.76
CA LEU A 22 8.92 8.60 3.62
C LEU A 22 9.47 10.03 3.41
N GLU A 23 10.49 10.42 4.15
CA GLU A 23 11.13 11.73 3.98
C GLU A 23 11.65 11.93 2.56
N ASP A 24 12.32 10.93 1.98
CA ASP A 24 12.87 11.02 0.62
C ASP A 24 11.75 11.04 -0.43
N VAL A 25 10.75 10.18 -0.30
CA VAL A 25 9.62 10.11 -1.24
C VAL A 25 8.76 11.38 -1.19
N LEU A 26 8.61 12.01 -0.01
CA LEU A 26 7.82 13.23 0.15
C LEU A 26 8.49 14.49 -0.41
N LYS A 27 9.81 14.48 -0.65
CA LYS A 27 10.54 15.57 -1.34
C LYS A 27 10.20 15.63 -2.83
N GLU A 28 9.78 14.51 -3.42
CA GLU A 28 9.43 14.42 -4.83
C GLU A 28 7.91 14.50 -5.02
N SER A 29 7.47 15.13 -6.11
CA SER A 29 6.08 15.05 -6.56
C SER A 29 5.95 13.87 -7.51
N ALA A 30 5.33 12.79 -7.05
CA ALA A 30 5.14 11.60 -7.87
C ALA A 30 4.16 11.87 -9.03
N VAL A 31 4.56 11.48 -10.24
CA VAL A 31 3.74 11.51 -11.44
C VAL A 31 3.98 10.21 -12.21
N LEU A 32 2.90 9.55 -12.65
CA LEU A 32 3.06 8.39 -13.52
C LEU A 32 3.69 8.82 -14.85
N PRO A 33 4.74 8.13 -15.32
CA PRO A 33 5.37 8.47 -16.59
C PRO A 33 4.42 8.21 -17.75
N GLY A 34 4.50 9.04 -18.79
CA GLY A 34 3.68 8.86 -20.00
C GLY A 34 3.99 7.57 -20.76
N LYS A 35 5.24 7.05 -20.65
CA LYS A 35 5.69 5.77 -21.19
C LYS A 35 6.26 4.93 -20.07
N ALA A 36 5.78 3.70 -19.94
CA ALA A 36 6.23 2.72 -18.95
C ALA A 36 5.94 1.30 -19.45
N THR A 37 6.73 0.33 -19.01
CA THR A 37 6.41 -1.09 -19.19
C THR A 37 5.50 -1.55 -18.05
N VAL A 38 4.27 -1.96 -18.41
CA VAL A 38 3.22 -2.31 -17.46
C VAL A 38 2.79 -3.75 -17.67
N ALA A 39 3.03 -4.60 -16.67
CA ALA A 39 2.60 -6.00 -16.69
C ALA A 39 1.19 -6.17 -16.12
N TYR A 40 0.44 -7.12 -16.69
CA TYR A 40 -0.84 -7.57 -16.13
C TYR A 40 -1.07 -9.05 -16.44
N GLY A 41 -1.75 -9.76 -15.51
CA GLY A 41 -2.00 -11.20 -15.62
C GLY A 41 -3.48 -11.55 -15.85
N ASP A 42 -4.36 -10.56 -16.00
CA ASP A 42 -5.81 -10.72 -16.17
C ASP A 42 -6.29 -9.76 -17.27
N ASP A 43 -7.01 -10.28 -18.28
CA ASP A 43 -7.52 -9.46 -19.38
C ASP A 43 -8.41 -8.30 -18.91
N ARG A 44 -9.10 -8.48 -17.79
CA ARG A 44 -9.91 -7.41 -17.18
C ARG A 44 -9.05 -6.23 -16.70
N ALA A 45 -7.77 -6.44 -16.40
CA ALA A 45 -6.85 -5.39 -15.98
C ALA A 45 -6.43 -4.45 -17.12
N GLU A 46 -6.60 -4.84 -18.39
CA GLU A 46 -6.21 -4.02 -19.54
C GLU A 46 -6.88 -2.66 -19.54
N LEU A 47 -8.15 -2.57 -19.12
CA LEU A 47 -8.84 -1.29 -19.01
C LEU A 47 -8.21 -0.38 -17.96
N ALA A 48 -7.80 -0.94 -16.82
CA ALA A 48 -7.12 -0.18 -15.78
C ALA A 48 -5.74 0.30 -16.28
N VAL A 49 -4.98 -0.52 -17.01
CA VAL A 49 -3.71 -0.12 -17.63
C VAL A 49 -3.89 1.07 -18.55
N ARG A 50 -4.87 1.01 -19.45
CA ARG A 50 -5.18 2.09 -20.43
C ARG A 50 -5.71 3.37 -19.77
N ALA A 51 -6.34 3.25 -18.63
CA ALA A 51 -6.85 4.39 -17.87
C ALA A 51 -5.75 5.11 -17.07
N LEU A 52 -4.76 4.36 -16.58
CA LEU A 52 -3.68 4.87 -15.76
C LEU A 52 -2.51 5.43 -16.60
N PHE A 53 -2.28 4.88 -17.80
CA PHE A 53 -1.14 5.24 -18.64
C PHE A 53 -1.57 5.65 -20.04
N SER A 54 -1.03 6.76 -20.54
CA SER A 54 -1.34 7.26 -21.89
C SER A 54 -0.71 6.45 -23.01
N ARG A 55 0.47 5.85 -22.79
CA ARG A 55 1.22 5.06 -23.76
C ARG A 55 1.97 3.91 -23.08
N PRO A 56 1.25 2.93 -22.49
CA PRO A 56 1.89 1.80 -21.84
C PRO A 56 2.53 0.86 -22.88
N ASP A 57 3.73 0.38 -22.58
CA ASP A 57 4.27 -0.83 -23.20
C ASP A 57 3.75 -2.02 -22.39
N SER A 58 2.67 -2.63 -22.90
CA SER A 58 1.88 -3.60 -22.14
C SER A 58 2.45 -5.01 -22.24
N LEU A 59 2.77 -5.62 -21.12
CA LEU A 59 3.26 -6.99 -21.00
C LEU A 59 2.15 -7.89 -20.38
N LYS A 60 1.52 -8.71 -21.21
CA LYS A 60 0.53 -9.69 -20.73
C LYS A 60 1.23 -10.95 -20.25
N LEU A 61 0.90 -11.42 -19.06
CA LEU A 61 1.47 -12.59 -18.39
C LEU A 61 0.38 -13.58 -17.96
N ASN A 62 0.77 -14.79 -17.52
CA ASN A 62 -0.17 -15.83 -17.14
C ASN A 62 -0.44 -15.79 -15.61
N GLY A 63 -1.07 -14.73 -15.14
CA GLY A 63 -1.47 -14.59 -13.74
C GLY A 63 -0.51 -13.79 -12.86
N ALA A 64 -0.86 -13.69 -11.57
CA ALA A 64 -0.16 -12.83 -10.62
C ALA A 64 1.28 -13.32 -10.32
N GLY A 65 1.52 -14.62 -10.26
CA GLY A 65 2.86 -15.16 -9.96
C GLY A 65 3.91 -14.70 -10.97
N GLU A 66 3.66 -14.86 -12.28
CA GLU A 66 4.56 -14.38 -13.33
C GLU A 66 4.73 -12.86 -13.32
N LEU A 67 3.69 -12.12 -12.91
CA LEU A 67 3.74 -10.68 -12.80
C LEU A 67 4.69 -10.24 -11.68
N PHE A 68 4.60 -10.83 -10.50
CA PHE A 68 5.53 -10.52 -9.41
C PHE A 68 6.97 -10.92 -9.76
N ASP A 69 7.16 -12.05 -10.42
CA ASP A 69 8.47 -12.47 -10.94
C ASP A 69 9.04 -11.48 -11.96
N ALA A 70 8.19 -10.92 -12.83
CA ALA A 70 8.61 -9.92 -13.82
C ALA A 70 9.04 -8.60 -13.14
N LEU A 71 8.30 -8.17 -12.11
CA LEU A 71 8.68 -7.01 -11.29
C LEU A 71 10.02 -7.25 -10.56
N ASP A 72 10.21 -8.43 -9.97
CA ASP A 72 11.45 -8.78 -9.26
C ASP A 72 12.67 -8.81 -10.19
N LYS A 73 12.49 -9.22 -11.43
CA LYS A 73 13.55 -9.25 -12.48
C LYS A 73 13.73 -7.90 -13.18
N GLY A 74 12.92 -6.88 -12.87
CA GLY A 74 12.96 -5.58 -13.54
C GLY A 74 12.55 -5.61 -15.01
N LEU A 75 11.73 -6.60 -15.42
CA LEU A 75 11.20 -6.72 -16.78
C LEU A 75 10.05 -5.75 -17.06
N CYS A 76 9.45 -5.22 -16.01
CA CYS A 76 8.43 -4.17 -16.07
C CYS A 76 8.61 -3.18 -14.93
N ASP A 77 8.16 -1.95 -15.15
CA ASP A 77 8.22 -0.86 -14.16
C ASP A 77 7.06 -0.95 -13.16
N TYR A 78 5.90 -1.38 -13.68
CA TYR A 78 4.63 -1.44 -12.96
C TYR A 78 3.92 -2.76 -13.23
N GLY A 79 3.08 -3.16 -12.27
CA GLY A 79 2.13 -4.26 -12.43
C GLY A 79 0.70 -3.78 -12.14
N VAL A 80 -0.28 -4.40 -12.82
CA VAL A 80 -1.70 -4.22 -12.51
C VAL A 80 -2.29 -5.57 -12.13
N VAL A 81 -2.73 -5.67 -10.88
CA VAL A 81 -3.31 -6.88 -10.28
C VAL A 81 -4.74 -6.62 -9.83
N ALA A 82 -5.60 -7.65 -9.83
CA ALA A 82 -6.94 -7.53 -9.28
C ALA A 82 -6.88 -7.27 -7.77
N ALA A 83 -7.61 -6.26 -7.30
CA ALA A 83 -7.70 -5.92 -5.87
C ALA A 83 -8.55 -6.94 -5.10
N SER A 84 -9.48 -7.61 -5.79
CA SER A 84 -10.25 -8.73 -5.28
C SER A 84 -10.57 -9.67 -6.44
N ALA A 85 -10.14 -10.90 -6.36
CA ALA A 85 -10.61 -11.93 -7.28
C ALA A 85 -11.84 -12.60 -6.63
N GLY A 86 -13.03 -12.15 -6.96
CA GLY A 86 -14.34 -12.81 -6.86
C GLY A 86 -14.72 -13.73 -5.68
N ALA A 87 -13.79 -14.14 -4.84
CA ALA A 87 -14.01 -14.92 -3.63
C ALA A 87 -13.13 -14.36 -2.51
N ALA A 88 -13.63 -14.34 -1.29
CA ALA A 88 -13.01 -13.74 -0.10
C ALA A 88 -11.58 -14.25 0.22
N GLU A 89 -11.15 -15.32 -0.39
CA GLU A 89 -9.86 -15.98 -0.18
C GLU A 89 -8.64 -15.23 -0.75
N TYR A 90 -8.81 -14.39 -1.79
CA TYR A 90 -7.69 -13.80 -2.54
C TYR A 90 -7.21 -12.42 -2.05
N VAL A 91 -7.95 -11.75 -1.19
CA VAL A 91 -7.56 -10.41 -0.72
C VAL A 91 -6.38 -10.47 0.24
N HIS A 92 -6.36 -11.47 1.12
CA HIS A 92 -5.23 -11.73 2.02
C HIS A 92 -3.98 -12.11 1.24
N ASP A 93 -4.12 -13.03 0.27
CA ASP A 93 -3.00 -13.49 -0.56
C ASP A 93 -2.39 -12.35 -1.37
N GLY A 94 -3.19 -11.36 -1.80
CA GLY A 94 -2.71 -10.18 -2.51
C GLY A 94 -1.79 -9.30 -1.66
N TYR A 95 -2.17 -8.99 -0.42
CA TYR A 95 -1.34 -8.18 0.49
C TYR A 95 -0.09 -8.94 0.93
N ASP A 96 -0.22 -10.24 1.21
CA ASP A 96 0.92 -11.09 1.54
C ASP A 96 1.91 -11.20 0.37
N LEU A 97 1.43 -11.29 -0.86
CA LEU A 97 2.26 -11.27 -2.07
C LEU A 97 2.98 -9.92 -2.23
N LEU A 98 2.28 -8.80 -2.02
CA LEU A 98 2.90 -7.48 -2.05
C LEU A 98 4.03 -7.37 -1.02
N ALA A 99 3.76 -7.77 0.22
CA ALA A 99 4.75 -7.76 1.30
C ALA A 99 5.93 -8.69 1.00
N LYS A 100 5.65 -9.92 0.55
CA LYS A 100 6.67 -10.93 0.20
C LYS A 100 7.61 -10.44 -0.90
N HIS A 101 7.06 -9.81 -1.94
CA HIS A 101 7.84 -9.30 -3.07
C HIS A 101 8.31 -7.85 -2.88
N GLY A 102 8.06 -7.22 -1.71
CA GLY A 102 8.45 -5.82 -1.46
C GLY A 102 7.87 -4.86 -2.51
N CYS A 103 6.63 -5.07 -2.89
CA CYS A 103 5.90 -4.21 -3.81
C CYS A 103 4.98 -3.25 -3.06
N TYR A 104 4.82 -2.04 -3.62
CA TYR A 104 3.95 -1.01 -3.07
C TYR A 104 2.76 -0.75 -3.97
N ILE A 105 1.61 -0.47 -3.35
CA ILE A 105 0.41 0.00 -4.04
C ILE A 105 0.57 1.49 -4.34
N LEU A 106 0.40 1.86 -5.61
CA LEU A 106 0.53 3.24 -6.08
C LEU A 106 -0.81 3.88 -6.44
N ALA A 107 -1.81 3.08 -6.78
CA ALA A 107 -3.19 3.51 -7.03
C ALA A 107 -4.14 2.33 -6.91
N ARG A 108 -5.37 2.58 -6.50
CA ARG A 108 -6.51 1.70 -6.69
C ARG A 108 -7.36 2.24 -7.82
N CYS A 109 -7.69 1.40 -8.79
CA CYS A 109 -8.49 1.77 -9.96
C CYS A 109 -9.75 0.92 -9.99
N GLU A 110 -10.92 1.55 -9.99
CA GLU A 110 -12.20 0.87 -10.18
C GLU A 110 -12.66 1.05 -11.63
N THR A 111 -12.88 -0.07 -12.31
CA THR A 111 -13.38 -0.14 -13.68
C THR A 111 -14.70 -0.91 -13.74
N LYS A 112 -15.36 -0.91 -14.89
CA LYS A 112 -16.56 -1.75 -15.14
C LYS A 112 -16.27 -3.25 -14.96
N GLN A 113 -15.01 -3.67 -15.01
CA GLN A 113 -14.59 -5.07 -14.94
C GLN A 113 -14.05 -5.48 -13.56
N GLY A 114 -13.99 -4.54 -12.60
CA GLY A 114 -13.56 -4.79 -11.24
C GLY A 114 -12.61 -3.75 -10.70
N LYS A 115 -12.09 -4.05 -9.51
CA LYS A 115 -11.11 -3.20 -8.81
C LYS A 115 -9.70 -3.77 -9.02
N PHE A 116 -8.76 -2.90 -9.35
CA PHE A 116 -7.38 -3.24 -9.63
C PHE A 116 -6.42 -2.37 -8.80
N LEU A 117 -5.26 -2.91 -8.50
CA LEU A 117 -4.15 -2.21 -7.86
C LEU A 117 -3.02 -2.01 -8.88
N LEU A 118 -2.57 -0.78 -9.01
CA LEU A 118 -1.31 -0.45 -9.64
C LEU A 118 -0.20 -0.65 -8.61
N ILE A 119 0.79 -1.45 -8.95
CA ILE A 119 1.88 -1.80 -8.03
C ILE A 119 3.25 -1.55 -8.66
N SER A 120 4.26 -1.30 -7.83
CA SER A 120 5.67 -1.16 -8.23
C SER A 120 6.59 -1.59 -7.10
N LYS A 121 7.84 -1.89 -7.43
CA LYS A 121 8.93 -2.12 -6.47
C LYS A 121 9.38 -0.83 -5.79
N LYS A 122 9.08 0.32 -6.37
CA LYS A 122 9.45 1.62 -5.85
C LYS A 122 8.23 2.31 -5.23
N LEU A 123 8.34 2.69 -3.96
CA LEU A 123 7.30 3.50 -3.30
C LEU A 123 7.22 4.87 -3.98
N GLN A 124 6.01 5.28 -4.34
CA GLN A 124 5.69 6.60 -4.86
C GLN A 124 4.40 7.06 -4.18
N ILE A 125 4.36 8.31 -3.75
CA ILE A 125 3.19 8.88 -3.06
C ILE A 125 2.73 10.09 -3.86
N PHE A 126 1.54 9.96 -4.43
CA PHE A 126 0.94 11.00 -5.24
C PHE A 126 0.33 12.09 -4.34
N PRO A 127 0.27 13.35 -4.82
CA PRO A 127 -0.33 14.44 -4.04
C PRO A 127 -1.81 14.21 -3.68
N ASP A 128 -2.53 13.48 -4.55
CA ASP A 128 -3.94 13.11 -4.40
C ASP A 128 -4.16 11.78 -3.67
N ALA A 129 -3.13 11.23 -3.01
CA ALA A 129 -3.29 10.03 -2.20
C ALA A 129 -4.25 10.30 -1.04
N ASP A 130 -5.17 9.37 -0.81
CA ASP A 130 -6.23 9.45 0.19
C ASP A 130 -6.38 8.16 1.02
N LYS A 131 -5.60 7.13 0.68
CA LYS A 131 -5.61 5.84 1.38
C LYS A 131 -4.21 5.36 1.70
N ILE A 132 -4.12 4.70 2.86
CA ILE A 132 -2.92 3.98 3.29
C ILE A 132 -3.31 2.54 3.57
N SER A 133 -2.58 1.58 2.97
CA SER A 133 -2.70 0.16 3.26
C SER A 133 -1.44 -0.37 3.92
N PHE A 134 -1.60 -1.22 4.91
CA PHE A 134 -0.49 -1.86 5.62
C PHE A 134 -0.90 -3.16 6.28
N ILE A 135 0.09 -3.97 6.62
CA ILE A 135 -0.05 -5.18 7.44
C ILE A 135 0.62 -4.92 8.79
N MET A 136 -0.02 -5.32 9.87
CA MET A 136 0.53 -5.28 11.21
C MET A 136 0.28 -6.61 11.92
N SER A 137 1.29 -7.18 12.59
CA SER A 137 1.11 -8.35 13.44
C SER A 137 0.97 -7.93 14.88
N LEU A 138 -0.03 -8.46 15.59
CA LEU A 138 -0.26 -8.19 17.01
C LEU A 138 -0.25 -9.48 17.80
N GLN A 139 0.35 -9.45 18.99
CA GLN A 139 0.15 -10.52 19.97
C GLN A 139 -1.30 -10.52 20.46
N ASN A 140 -1.90 -11.70 20.54
CA ASN A 140 -3.26 -11.88 21.02
C ASN A 140 -3.32 -11.71 22.54
N ARG A 141 -3.49 -10.48 22.98
CA ARG A 141 -3.67 -10.12 24.40
C ARG A 141 -4.79 -9.09 24.55
N PRO A 142 -5.48 -9.07 25.69
CA PRO A 142 -6.53 -8.09 25.96
C PRO A 142 -6.04 -6.67 25.71
N GLY A 143 -6.80 -5.90 24.90
CA GLY A 143 -6.51 -4.50 24.61
C GLY A 143 -5.52 -4.25 23.47
N ALA A 144 -4.83 -5.25 22.91
CA ALA A 144 -3.85 -5.04 21.84
C ALA A 144 -4.47 -4.37 20.60
N LEU A 145 -5.55 -4.91 20.07
CA LEU A 145 -6.27 -4.30 18.95
C LEU A 145 -6.84 -2.92 19.32
N ASN A 146 -7.42 -2.79 20.51
CA ASN A 146 -7.97 -1.50 20.97
C ASN A 146 -6.89 -0.41 21.03
N ALA A 147 -5.67 -0.74 21.43
CA ALA A 147 -4.56 0.22 21.45
C ALA A 147 -4.25 0.77 20.05
N VAL A 148 -4.28 -0.07 19.01
CA VAL A 148 -4.10 0.35 17.60
C VAL A 148 -5.28 1.20 17.14
N LEU A 149 -6.52 0.73 17.34
CA LEU A 149 -7.72 1.43 16.89
C LEU A 149 -7.88 2.80 17.57
N SER A 150 -7.50 2.92 18.86
CA SER A 150 -7.56 4.17 19.61
C SER A 150 -6.62 5.25 19.03
N LYS A 151 -5.50 4.87 18.44
CA LYS A 151 -4.58 5.82 17.76
C LYS A 151 -5.25 6.44 16.53
N PHE A 152 -5.88 5.63 15.68
CA PHE A 152 -6.64 6.13 14.53
C PHE A 152 -7.81 7.01 14.96
N TYR A 153 -8.54 6.57 15.97
CA TYR A 153 -9.67 7.36 16.52
C TYR A 153 -9.20 8.73 17.02
N SER A 154 -8.10 8.79 17.77
CA SER A 154 -7.58 10.06 18.33
C SER A 154 -7.13 11.06 17.26
N MET A 155 -6.78 10.58 16.07
CA MET A 155 -6.40 11.38 14.91
C MET A 155 -7.56 11.65 13.94
N GLY A 156 -8.77 11.11 14.22
CA GLY A 156 -9.91 11.23 13.31
C GLY A 156 -9.77 10.43 12.02
N ILE A 157 -8.87 9.45 11.97
CA ILE A 157 -8.62 8.62 10.80
C ILE A 157 -9.67 7.51 10.71
N ASN A 158 -10.36 7.42 9.59
CA ASN A 158 -11.34 6.39 9.30
C ASN A 158 -10.68 5.10 8.81
N ILE A 159 -11.10 3.95 9.35
CA ILE A 159 -10.66 2.62 8.91
C ILE A 159 -11.70 2.10 7.92
N THR A 160 -11.30 1.88 6.66
CA THR A 160 -12.19 1.40 5.60
C THR A 160 -12.09 -0.11 5.39
N LYS A 161 -11.01 -0.74 5.89
CA LYS A 161 -10.83 -2.18 5.88
C LYS A 161 -10.09 -2.62 7.13
N LEU A 162 -10.59 -3.67 7.77
CA LEU A 162 -9.91 -4.39 8.83
C LEU A 162 -10.21 -5.88 8.68
N GLU A 163 -9.18 -6.63 8.36
CA GLU A 163 -9.25 -8.09 8.29
C GLU A 163 -8.17 -8.68 9.17
N THR A 164 -8.41 -9.86 9.72
CA THR A 164 -7.50 -10.52 10.65
C THR A 164 -7.23 -11.95 10.21
N ARG A 165 -5.99 -12.42 10.41
CA ARG A 165 -5.57 -13.79 10.18
C ARG A 165 -4.70 -14.27 11.33
N ASP A 166 -4.96 -15.47 11.82
CA ASP A 166 -4.07 -16.14 12.76
C ASP A 166 -2.80 -16.59 12.03
N VAL A 167 -1.63 -16.09 12.48
CA VAL A 167 -0.34 -16.33 11.83
C VAL A 167 0.14 -17.77 12.01
N HIS A 168 -0.09 -18.34 13.19
CA HIS A 168 0.45 -19.65 13.58
C HIS A 168 -0.63 -20.74 13.69
N GLY A 169 -1.91 -20.39 13.62
CA GLY A 169 -3.03 -21.32 13.78
C GLY A 169 -3.29 -21.70 15.25
N ASP A 170 -2.57 -21.10 16.21
CA ASP A 170 -2.69 -21.33 17.65
C ASP A 170 -3.33 -20.15 18.41
N GLY A 171 -3.71 -19.10 17.68
CA GLY A 171 -4.30 -17.90 18.23
C GLY A 171 -3.34 -16.99 18.98
N SER A 172 -2.03 -17.22 18.94
CA SER A 172 -1.05 -16.43 19.69
C SER A 172 -0.72 -15.08 19.05
N VAL A 173 -0.69 -15.03 17.71
CA VAL A 173 -0.36 -13.83 16.92
C VAL A 173 -1.34 -13.67 15.77
N TRP A 174 -1.89 -12.46 15.63
CA TRP A 174 -2.79 -12.08 14.56
C TRP A 174 -2.14 -11.09 13.61
N SER A 175 -2.20 -11.35 12.30
CA SER A 175 -1.96 -10.34 11.28
C SER A 175 -3.24 -9.55 11.03
N LEU A 176 -3.11 -8.23 11.08
CA LEU A 176 -4.15 -7.28 10.71
C LEU A 176 -3.82 -6.71 9.33
N TYR A 177 -4.80 -6.72 8.44
CA TYR A 177 -4.74 -6.11 7.11
C TYR A 177 -5.64 -4.88 7.15
N LEU A 178 -5.06 -3.69 7.07
CA LEU A 178 -5.77 -2.44 7.26
C LEU A 178 -5.67 -1.54 6.02
N ASP A 179 -6.82 -0.92 5.70
CA ASP A 179 -6.89 0.26 4.85
C ASP A 179 -7.48 1.40 5.67
N VAL A 180 -6.84 2.56 5.64
CA VAL A 180 -7.28 3.77 6.33
C VAL A 180 -7.37 4.95 5.37
N GLU A 181 -8.30 5.87 5.63
CA GLU A 181 -8.44 7.13 4.91
C GLU A 181 -7.51 8.16 5.52
N ALA A 182 -6.33 8.29 4.94
CA ALA A 182 -5.30 9.23 5.37
C ALA A 182 -4.27 9.45 4.25
N ASN A 183 -3.54 10.57 4.37
CA ASN A 183 -2.35 10.84 3.57
C ASN A 183 -1.15 11.01 4.50
N VAL A 184 -0.01 10.42 4.15
CA VAL A 184 1.22 10.58 4.94
C VAL A 184 1.72 12.03 4.99
N ARG A 185 1.18 12.91 4.14
CA ARG A 185 1.44 14.36 4.15
C ARG A 185 0.65 15.10 5.22
N GLU A 186 -0.37 14.47 5.80
CA GLU A 186 -1.15 15.03 6.89
C GLU A 186 -0.34 15.01 8.18
N GLU A 187 -0.60 16.01 9.04
CA GLU A 187 0.11 16.17 10.30
C GLU A 187 -0.03 14.92 11.19
N GLY A 188 1.08 14.41 11.68
CA GLY A 188 1.13 13.26 12.59
C GLY A 188 1.02 11.90 11.93
N VAL A 189 0.54 11.77 10.67
CA VAL A 189 0.34 10.45 10.03
C VAL A 189 1.67 9.73 9.81
N ALA A 190 2.69 10.40 9.27
CA ALA A 190 4.01 9.81 9.12
C ALA A 190 4.61 9.37 10.46
N ALA A 191 4.42 10.16 11.52
CA ALA A 191 4.86 9.82 12.87
C ALA A 191 4.14 8.58 13.41
N LEU A 192 2.84 8.46 13.19
CA LEU A 192 2.06 7.27 13.58
C LEU A 192 2.57 6.00 12.89
N LEU A 193 2.84 6.06 11.57
CA LEU A 193 3.34 4.90 10.83
C LEU A 193 4.76 4.48 11.31
N THR A 194 5.61 5.44 11.61
CA THR A 194 6.96 5.15 12.15
C THR A 194 6.92 4.65 13.58
N GLU A 195 5.94 5.06 14.37
CA GLU A 195 5.67 4.49 15.70
C GLU A 195 5.27 3.01 15.58
N PHE A 196 4.40 2.66 14.63
CA PHE A 196 4.05 1.26 14.38
C PHE A 196 5.25 0.43 13.91
N GLU A 197 6.09 0.97 13.02
CA GLU A 197 7.31 0.28 12.58
C GLU A 197 8.28 0.02 13.74
N SER A 198 8.37 0.97 14.67
CA SER A 198 9.28 0.89 15.83
C SER A 198 8.73 0.02 16.96
N SER A 199 7.48 -0.41 16.87
CA SER A 199 6.88 -1.31 17.85
C SER A 199 7.46 -2.72 17.74
N PRO A 200 7.40 -3.55 18.80
CA PRO A 200 7.83 -4.96 18.73
C PRO A 200 6.95 -5.80 17.78
N ASP A 201 5.82 -5.27 17.37
CA ASP A 201 4.89 -5.88 16.42
C ASP A 201 5.40 -5.63 15.00
N ARG A 202 5.31 -6.64 14.12
CA ARG A 202 5.74 -6.48 12.73
C ARG A 202 4.82 -5.50 12.02
N PHE A 203 5.39 -4.54 11.31
CA PHE A 203 4.67 -3.58 10.48
C PHE A 203 5.24 -3.58 9.06
N THR A 204 4.35 -3.55 8.06
CA THR A 204 4.72 -3.47 6.65
C THR A 204 3.80 -2.50 5.93
N LEU A 205 4.31 -1.35 5.53
CA LEU A 205 3.59 -0.41 4.68
C LEU A 205 3.43 -1.01 3.28
N LEU A 206 2.20 -1.08 2.79
CA LEU A 206 1.90 -1.53 1.43
C LEU A 206 1.74 -0.38 0.44
N GLY A 207 1.42 0.83 0.91
CA GLY A 207 1.33 2.02 0.07
C GLY A 207 0.52 3.15 0.68
N CYS A 208 0.71 4.35 0.11
CA CYS A 208 -0.15 5.51 0.30
C CYS A 208 -0.54 6.00 -1.10
N TYR A 209 -1.82 5.94 -1.45
CA TYR A 209 -2.25 5.99 -2.84
C TYR A 209 -3.66 6.57 -3.00
N PRO A 210 -4.00 7.11 -4.21
CA PRO A 210 -5.34 7.54 -4.52
C PRO A 210 -6.24 6.37 -4.95
N GLU A 211 -7.54 6.49 -4.69
CA GLU A 211 -8.59 5.65 -5.26
C GLU A 211 -9.21 6.36 -6.47
N LYS A 212 -9.16 5.74 -7.65
CA LYS A 212 -9.63 6.32 -8.94
C LYS A 212 -10.74 5.47 -9.54
N THR A 213 -11.83 6.11 -9.95
CA THR A 213 -12.91 5.48 -10.74
C THR A 213 -12.75 5.88 -12.21
N VAL A 214 -12.75 4.90 -13.12
CA VAL A 214 -12.58 5.08 -14.58
C VAL A 214 -13.56 4.27 -15.39
#